data_611112cfc6fa145e3f8de152ae5c1221
#
_entry.id   611112cfc6fa145e3f8de152ae5c1221
#
_cell.length_a   1.000
_cell.length_b   1.000
_cell.length_c   1.000
_cell.angle_alpha   90.00
_cell.angle_beta   90.00
_cell.angle_gamma   90.00
#
_symmetry.space_group_name_H-M   'P 1'
#
loop_
_entity.id
_entity.type
_entity.pdbx_description
1 polymer ?
#
loop_
_entity_poly.entity_id
_entity_poly.type
_entity_poly.pdbx_seq_one_letter_code
_entity_poly.pdbx_strand_id
1 'polypeptide(L)'
;DVSGEMVRRAQEKVKAQGVENVTVTQTDLFDGCLAEGSFNAVLACNVLLYIEDRSAALARIRALLKPQGTLLLVSDCLGEGLTRERVRKWFEYKTGKRPYVAFDTMRSLERSVTDAGFAVLERENLFPAPLNLFLAAKKV
;
A
#
# COMPACT_ATOMS: atom_id res chain seq x y z
N ASP A 1 -4.93 4.03 9.86
CA ASP A 1 -4.90 5.23 9.01
C ASP A 1 -4.42 6.43 9.82
N VAL A 2 -3.69 7.36 9.18
CA VAL A 2 -3.19 8.58 9.83
C VAL A 2 -4.27 9.66 9.97
N SER A 3 -5.30 9.62 9.15
CA SER A 3 -6.40 10.59 9.15
C SER A 3 -7.44 10.24 10.21
N GLY A 4 -7.57 11.09 11.23
CA GLY A 4 -8.60 10.92 12.27
C GLY A 4 -10.02 10.85 11.70
N GLU A 5 -10.32 11.61 10.65
CA GLU A 5 -11.64 11.58 9.99
C GLU A 5 -11.90 10.22 9.29
N MET A 6 -10.89 9.65 8.63
CA MET A 6 -11.01 8.33 8.00
C MET A 6 -11.16 7.23 9.04
N VAL A 7 -10.42 7.32 10.14
CA VAL A 7 -10.54 6.40 11.29
C VAL A 7 -11.95 6.47 11.89
N ARG A 8 -12.46 7.66 12.13
CA ARG A 8 -13.82 7.86 12.67
C ARG A 8 -14.87 7.21 11.75
N ARG A 9 -14.83 7.48 10.45
CA ARG A 9 -15.77 6.88 9.47
C ARG A 9 -15.66 5.35 9.43
N ALA A 10 -14.45 4.81 9.50
CA ALA A 10 -14.25 3.36 9.53
C ALA A 10 -14.81 2.73 10.82
N GLN A 11 -14.60 3.37 11.97
CA GLN A 11 -15.16 2.91 13.26
C GLN A 11 -16.68 2.93 13.24
N GLU A 12 -17.31 3.99 12.70
CA GLU A 12 -18.76 4.08 12.55
C GLU A 12 -19.30 2.97 11.65
N LYS A 13 -18.61 2.66 10.54
CA LYS A 13 -19.00 1.59 9.63
C LYS A 13 -18.89 0.20 10.29
N VAL A 14 -17.79 -0.07 10.99
CA VAL A 14 -17.58 -1.32 11.74
C VAL A 14 -18.71 -1.52 12.76
N LYS A 15 -19.02 -0.46 13.52
CA LYS A 15 -20.10 -0.49 14.52
C LYS A 15 -21.47 -0.71 13.87
N ALA A 16 -21.78 0.01 12.80
CA ALA A 16 -23.07 -0.10 12.10
C ALA A 16 -23.31 -1.48 11.50
N GLN A 17 -22.24 -2.19 11.11
CA GLN A 17 -22.31 -3.53 10.55
C GLN A 17 -22.21 -4.65 11.60
N GLY A 18 -22.05 -4.32 12.87
CA GLY A 18 -21.91 -5.31 13.96
C GLY A 18 -20.66 -6.18 13.83
N VAL A 19 -19.57 -5.66 13.22
CA VAL A 19 -18.33 -6.40 13.03
C VAL A 19 -17.50 -6.36 14.32
N GLU A 20 -17.21 -7.51 14.91
CA GLU A 20 -16.50 -7.61 16.20
C GLU A 20 -15.00 -7.91 16.08
N ASN A 21 -14.55 -8.43 14.94
CA ASN A 21 -13.16 -8.86 14.70
C ASN A 21 -12.31 -7.83 13.96
N VAL A 22 -12.72 -6.56 13.96
CA VAL A 22 -11.98 -5.46 13.33
C VAL A 22 -11.69 -4.37 14.36
N THR A 23 -10.41 -4.02 14.48
CA THR A 23 -9.95 -2.86 15.25
C THR A 23 -9.46 -1.78 14.30
N VAL A 24 -9.99 -0.56 14.45
CA VAL A 24 -9.56 0.60 13.64
C VAL A 24 -8.79 1.57 14.53
N THR A 25 -7.56 1.84 14.19
CA THR A 25 -6.63 2.67 14.99
C THR A 25 -6.09 3.83 14.16
N GLN A 26 -5.98 5.00 14.79
CA GLN A 26 -5.25 6.12 14.18
C GLN A 26 -3.76 5.92 14.42
N THR A 27 -3.05 5.51 13.40
CA THR A 27 -1.62 5.19 13.46
C THR A 27 -1.02 5.23 12.06
N ASP A 28 0.30 5.33 11.97
CA ASP A 28 1.02 5.12 10.72
C ASP A 28 1.75 3.76 10.71
N LEU A 29 2.35 3.44 9.57
CA LEU A 29 3.06 2.18 9.38
C LEU A 29 4.29 2.05 10.30
N PHE A 30 4.90 3.17 10.68
CA PHE A 30 6.15 3.20 11.44
C PHE A 30 5.93 3.33 12.95
N ASP A 31 4.67 3.41 13.38
CA ASP A 31 4.34 3.50 14.81
C ASP A 31 4.81 2.26 15.56
N GLY A 32 5.43 2.48 16.71
CA GLY A 32 5.94 1.41 17.59
C GLY A 32 4.86 0.54 18.22
N CYS A 33 3.60 0.95 18.18
CA CYS A 33 2.49 0.12 18.68
C CYS A 33 2.23 -1.13 17.84
N LEU A 34 2.72 -1.15 16.58
CA LEU A 34 2.63 -2.32 15.71
C LEU A 34 3.80 -3.27 15.99
N ALA A 35 3.53 -4.38 16.68
CA ALA A 35 4.54 -5.35 17.07
C ALA A 35 5.12 -6.10 15.86
N GLU A 36 6.44 -6.24 15.80
CA GLU A 36 7.12 -7.02 14.77
C GLU A 36 6.81 -8.53 14.89
N GLY A 37 6.77 -9.20 13.76
CA GLY A 37 6.49 -10.63 13.69
C GLY A 37 5.10 -11.03 14.23
N SER A 38 4.14 -10.10 14.29
CA SER A 38 2.81 -10.36 14.87
C SER A 38 1.72 -10.65 13.84
N PHE A 39 1.91 -10.22 12.58
CA PHE A 39 0.87 -10.31 11.54
C PHE A 39 1.07 -11.53 10.64
N ASN A 40 0.00 -12.27 10.37
CA ASN A 40 0.00 -13.36 9.39
C ASN A 40 -0.05 -12.83 7.95
N ALA A 41 -0.75 -11.68 7.76
CA ALA A 41 -0.84 -10.99 6.48
C ALA A 41 -0.89 -9.48 6.69
N VAL A 42 -0.39 -8.73 5.72
CA VAL A 42 -0.53 -7.28 5.59
C VAL A 42 -1.16 -6.97 4.25
N LEU A 43 -2.23 -6.18 4.24
CA LEU A 43 -2.89 -5.69 3.04
C LEU A 43 -2.58 -4.20 2.88
N ALA A 44 -1.93 -3.83 1.78
CA ALA A 44 -1.62 -2.45 1.43
C ALA A 44 -2.35 -2.06 0.14
N CYS A 45 -3.49 -1.38 0.28
CA CYS A 45 -4.30 -0.93 -0.86
C CYS A 45 -4.07 0.55 -1.12
N ASN A 46 -3.46 0.88 -2.26
CA ASN A 46 -3.19 2.25 -2.71
C ASN A 46 -2.49 3.13 -1.64
N VAL A 47 -1.59 2.53 -0.85
CA VAL A 47 -0.83 3.21 0.20
C VAL A 47 0.60 3.51 -0.25
N LEU A 48 1.29 2.52 -0.82
CA LEU A 48 2.73 2.64 -1.16
C LEU A 48 3.02 3.74 -2.18
N LEU A 49 2.05 4.06 -3.05
CA LEU A 49 2.24 5.13 -4.02
C LEU A 49 2.35 6.53 -3.39
N TYR A 50 1.95 6.69 -2.12
CA TYR A 50 2.04 7.95 -1.36
C TYR A 50 3.21 8.00 -0.39
N ILE A 51 4.01 6.93 -0.29
CA ILE A 51 5.17 6.85 0.59
C ILE A 51 6.44 7.11 -0.21
N GLU A 52 7.18 8.16 0.16
CA GLU A 52 8.41 8.57 -0.53
C GLU A 52 9.52 7.54 -0.35
N ASP A 53 9.78 7.10 0.88
CA ASP A 53 10.71 6.00 1.18
C ASP A 53 10.00 4.64 1.16
N ARG A 54 9.78 4.13 -0.04
CA ARG A 54 9.17 2.82 -0.26
C ARG A 54 9.99 1.68 0.29
N SER A 55 11.32 1.79 0.23
CA SER A 55 12.21 0.74 0.73
C SER A 55 12.04 0.57 2.23
N ALA A 56 12.01 1.68 2.99
CA ALA A 56 11.72 1.66 4.41
C ALA A 56 10.31 1.10 4.70
N ALA A 57 9.30 1.48 3.92
CA ALA A 57 7.94 0.97 4.09
C ALA A 57 7.85 -0.55 3.88
N LEU A 58 8.45 -1.07 2.81
CA LEU A 58 8.47 -2.51 2.54
C LEU A 58 9.28 -3.28 3.57
N ALA A 59 10.42 -2.73 4.03
CA ALA A 59 11.21 -3.32 5.12
C ALA A 59 10.39 -3.37 6.41
N ARG A 60 9.65 -2.31 6.74
CA ARG A 60 8.77 -2.28 7.91
C ARG A 60 7.63 -3.28 7.80
N ILE A 61 6.95 -3.38 6.66
CA ILE A 61 5.93 -4.40 6.40
C ILE A 61 6.51 -5.80 6.61
N ARG A 62 7.73 -6.03 6.08
CA ARG A 62 8.41 -7.31 6.26
C ARG A 62 8.73 -7.61 7.73
N ALA A 63 9.14 -6.61 8.51
CA ALA A 63 9.38 -6.76 9.95
C ALA A 63 8.09 -7.11 10.71
N LEU A 64 6.96 -6.49 10.37
CA LEU A 64 5.66 -6.74 10.98
C LEU A 64 5.14 -8.16 10.71
N LEU A 65 5.44 -8.73 9.56
CA LEU A 65 4.99 -10.07 9.17
C LEU A 65 5.74 -11.17 9.92
N LYS A 66 5.00 -12.19 10.35
CA LYS A 66 5.55 -13.46 10.82
C LYS A 66 6.42 -14.12 9.74
N PRO A 67 7.31 -15.07 10.09
CA PRO A 67 7.93 -15.94 9.09
C PRO A 67 6.85 -16.56 8.18
N GLN A 68 7.10 -16.56 6.87
CA GLN A 68 6.12 -17.03 5.87
C GLN A 68 4.80 -16.22 5.81
N GLY A 69 4.73 -15.04 6.43
CA GLY A 69 3.59 -14.14 6.33
C GLY A 69 3.42 -13.57 4.92
N THR A 70 2.22 -13.14 4.60
CA THR A 70 1.83 -12.73 3.24
C THR A 70 1.64 -11.22 3.14
N LEU A 71 2.24 -10.59 2.14
CA LEU A 71 1.91 -9.24 1.69
C LEU A 71 0.90 -9.33 0.54
N LEU A 72 -0.23 -8.67 0.69
CA LEU A 72 -1.19 -8.40 -0.39
C LEU A 72 -1.08 -6.92 -0.73
N LEU A 73 -0.67 -6.62 -1.95
CA LEU A 73 -0.46 -5.26 -2.43
C LEU A 73 -1.41 -4.96 -3.58
N VAL A 74 -2.11 -3.84 -3.49
CA VAL A 74 -2.87 -3.25 -4.59
C VAL A 74 -2.37 -1.84 -4.80
N SER A 75 -2.00 -1.48 -6.03
CA SER A 75 -1.50 -0.13 -6.30
C SER A 75 -1.72 0.30 -7.74
N ASP A 76 -2.15 1.55 -7.90
CA ASP A 76 -2.17 2.20 -9.22
C ASP A 76 -0.75 2.36 -9.76
N CYS A 77 -0.53 1.91 -11.00
CA CYS A 77 0.73 2.01 -11.72
C CYS A 77 0.70 3.20 -12.69
N LEU A 78 0.89 4.41 -12.15
CA LEU A 78 0.80 5.67 -12.88
C LEU A 78 1.99 5.90 -13.84
N GLY A 79 3.03 5.09 -13.76
CA GLY A 79 4.21 5.15 -14.63
C GLY A 79 3.99 4.52 -16.01
N GLU A 80 2.94 3.72 -16.18
CA GLU A 80 2.63 3.04 -17.43
C GLU A 80 1.81 3.95 -18.36
N GLY A 81 2.36 4.19 -19.56
CA GLY A 81 1.71 5.00 -20.59
C GLY A 81 1.66 6.51 -20.30
N LEU A 82 1.35 7.28 -21.35
CA LEU A 82 1.08 8.72 -21.26
C LEU A 82 -0.42 8.95 -21.13
N THR A 83 -0.96 8.86 -19.92
CA THR A 83 -2.36 9.18 -19.67
C THR A 83 -2.52 10.66 -19.28
N ARG A 84 -3.65 11.27 -19.65
CA ARG A 84 -3.99 12.65 -19.22
C ARG A 84 -3.96 12.76 -17.68
N GLU A 85 -4.35 11.71 -17.01
CA GLU A 85 -4.36 11.65 -15.54
C GLU A 85 -2.94 11.66 -14.95
N ARG A 86 -2.00 10.94 -15.56
CA ARG A 86 -0.57 10.97 -15.18
C ARG A 86 -0.01 12.39 -15.30
N VAL A 87 -0.24 13.05 -16.43
CA VAL A 87 0.25 14.42 -16.68
C VAL A 87 -0.36 15.39 -15.66
N ARG A 88 -1.67 15.27 -15.39
CA ARG A 88 -2.35 16.11 -14.40
C ARG A 88 -1.78 15.87 -12.98
N LYS A 89 -1.66 14.63 -12.52
CA LYS A 89 -1.12 14.29 -11.19
C LYS A 89 0.33 14.75 -11.04
N TRP A 90 1.14 14.59 -12.10
CA TRP A 90 2.53 15.08 -12.11
C TRP A 90 2.59 16.62 -11.99
N PHE A 91 1.76 17.32 -12.74
CA PHE A 91 1.70 18.77 -12.69
C PHE A 91 1.20 19.28 -11.33
N GLU A 92 0.16 18.67 -10.77
CA GLU A 92 -0.36 18.99 -9.44
C GLU A 92 0.69 18.75 -8.34
N TYR A 93 1.47 17.68 -8.42
CA TYR A 93 2.59 17.42 -7.54
C TYR A 93 3.69 18.49 -7.67
N LYS A 94 4.14 18.79 -8.91
CA LYS A 94 5.17 19.81 -9.17
C LYS A 94 4.77 21.21 -8.73
N THR A 95 3.50 21.53 -8.74
CA THR A 95 2.96 22.84 -8.30
C THR A 95 2.64 22.88 -6.80
N GLY A 96 2.97 21.85 -6.04
CA GLY A 96 2.70 21.77 -4.60
C GLY A 96 1.21 21.65 -4.23
N LYS A 97 0.34 21.40 -5.21
CA LYS A 97 -1.11 21.22 -4.98
C LYS A 97 -1.48 19.83 -4.47
N ARG A 98 -0.55 18.88 -4.53
CA ARG A 98 -0.72 17.51 -4.03
C ARG A 98 0.51 17.02 -3.28
N PRO A 99 0.32 16.13 -2.28
CA PRO A 99 1.43 15.42 -1.66
C PRO A 99 2.14 14.51 -2.66
N TYR A 100 3.24 13.93 -2.23
CA TYR A 100 4.02 12.96 -3.01
C TYR A 100 3.14 11.88 -3.62
N VAL A 101 3.39 11.55 -4.89
CA VAL A 101 2.80 10.43 -5.61
C VAL A 101 3.86 9.77 -6.47
N ALA A 102 4.07 8.48 -6.29
CA ALA A 102 4.98 7.69 -7.12
C ALA A 102 4.38 7.41 -8.50
N PHE A 103 5.23 7.42 -9.52
CA PHE A 103 4.87 7.06 -10.90
C PHE A 103 5.51 5.73 -11.27
N ASP A 104 5.03 4.66 -10.63
CA ASP A 104 5.52 3.33 -10.87
C ASP A 104 4.93 2.68 -12.11
N THR A 105 5.73 1.81 -12.72
CA THR A 105 5.25 0.75 -13.60
C THR A 105 4.95 -0.50 -12.78
N MET A 106 4.15 -1.42 -13.30
CA MET A 106 3.91 -2.72 -12.66
C MET A 106 5.24 -3.45 -12.38
N ARG A 107 6.17 -3.39 -13.34
CA ARG A 107 7.50 -4.01 -13.21
C ARG A 107 8.37 -3.37 -12.13
N SER A 108 8.38 -2.03 -12.04
CA SER A 108 9.19 -1.33 -11.02
C SER A 108 8.68 -1.61 -9.61
N LEU A 109 7.36 -1.66 -9.44
CA LEU A 109 6.74 -1.95 -8.16
C LEU A 109 6.97 -3.41 -7.73
N GLU A 110 6.77 -4.37 -8.64
CA GLU A 110 7.09 -5.79 -8.41
C GLU A 110 8.56 -5.99 -8.01
N ARG A 111 9.48 -5.32 -8.72
CA ARG A 111 10.91 -5.36 -8.38
C ARG A 111 11.17 -4.81 -6.98
N SER A 112 10.56 -3.71 -6.60
CA SER A 112 10.71 -3.16 -5.24
C SER A 112 10.27 -4.16 -4.17
N VAL A 113 9.21 -4.92 -4.43
CA VAL A 113 8.71 -5.97 -3.51
C VAL A 113 9.71 -7.13 -3.43
N THR A 114 10.26 -7.60 -4.56
CA THR A 114 11.24 -8.69 -4.56
C THR A 114 12.57 -8.28 -3.91
N ASP A 115 13.04 -7.06 -4.19
CA ASP A 115 14.28 -6.51 -3.60
C ASP A 115 14.14 -6.34 -2.07
N ALA A 116 12.92 -6.16 -1.56
CA ALA A 116 12.62 -6.10 -0.13
C ALA A 116 12.55 -7.49 0.56
N GLY A 117 12.83 -8.58 -0.15
CA GLY A 117 12.87 -9.94 0.40
C GLY A 117 11.49 -10.61 0.45
N PHE A 118 10.69 -10.41 -0.58
CA PHE A 118 9.44 -11.14 -0.79
C PHE A 118 9.52 -11.99 -2.05
N ALA A 119 8.94 -13.19 -2.01
CA ALA A 119 8.70 -14.02 -3.18
C ALA A 119 7.29 -13.76 -3.71
N VAL A 120 7.17 -13.27 -4.93
CA VAL A 120 5.88 -13.04 -5.59
C VAL A 120 5.25 -14.38 -5.94
N LEU A 121 4.03 -14.62 -5.46
CA LEU A 121 3.24 -15.83 -5.71
C LEU A 121 2.22 -15.61 -6.81
N GLU A 122 1.62 -14.42 -6.85
CA GLU A 122 0.57 -14.07 -7.79
C GLU A 122 0.71 -12.62 -8.22
N ARG A 123 0.39 -12.36 -9.47
CA ARG A 123 0.42 -11.04 -10.09
C ARG A 123 -0.75 -10.89 -11.05
N GLU A 124 -1.52 -9.83 -10.87
CA GLU A 124 -2.65 -9.53 -11.73
C GLU A 124 -2.77 -8.04 -12.01
N ASN A 125 -3.33 -7.68 -13.16
CA ASN A 125 -3.76 -6.33 -13.44
C ASN A 125 -5.28 -6.25 -13.26
N LEU A 126 -5.74 -5.51 -12.26
CA LEU A 126 -7.16 -5.42 -11.90
C LEU A 126 -7.94 -4.47 -12.80
N PHE A 127 -7.30 -3.46 -13.40
CA PHE A 127 -7.96 -2.46 -14.24
C PHE A 127 -7.12 -2.09 -15.46
N PRO A 128 -7.76 -1.87 -16.61
CA PRO A 128 -7.06 -1.55 -17.85
C PRO A 128 -6.51 -0.11 -17.91
N ALA A 129 -7.11 0.84 -17.16
CA ALA A 129 -6.67 2.25 -17.15
C ALA A 129 -7.21 3.02 -15.93
N PRO A 130 -6.34 3.56 -15.05
CA PRO A 130 -4.91 3.26 -15.00
C PRO A 130 -4.66 1.79 -14.69
N LEU A 131 -3.51 1.25 -15.09
CA LEU A 131 -3.13 -0.10 -14.70
C LEU A 131 -3.04 -0.16 -13.18
N ASN A 132 -3.66 -1.18 -12.60
CA ASN A 132 -3.73 -1.38 -11.16
C ASN A 132 -3.17 -2.76 -10.83
N LEU A 133 -1.96 -2.77 -10.25
CA LEU A 133 -1.26 -3.99 -9.93
C LEU A 133 -1.79 -4.60 -8.64
N PHE A 134 -2.21 -5.85 -8.71
CA PHE A 134 -2.34 -6.74 -7.56
C PHE A 134 -1.12 -7.65 -7.48
N LEU A 135 -0.55 -7.78 -6.29
CA LEU A 135 0.49 -8.75 -5.95
C LEU A 135 0.12 -9.48 -4.66
N ALA A 136 0.25 -10.81 -4.69
CA ALA A 136 0.36 -11.62 -3.49
C ALA A 136 1.82 -12.08 -3.38
N ALA A 137 2.48 -11.76 -2.27
CA ALA A 137 3.89 -12.07 -2.07
C ALA A 137 4.15 -12.59 -0.66
N LYS A 138 5.09 -13.51 -0.53
CA LYS A 138 5.42 -14.20 0.71
C LYS A 138 6.74 -13.70 1.27
N LYS A 139 6.82 -13.47 2.57
CA LYS A 139 8.07 -13.18 3.27
C LYS A 139 8.98 -14.40 3.21
N VAL A 140 10.16 -14.26 2.63
CA VAL A 140 11.24 -15.25 2.56
C VAL A 140 12.38 -14.88 3.48
#